data_ccc1297137400d8f16adfac65f71311c
#
_entry.id   ccc1297137400d8f16adfac65f71311c
#
_cell.length_a   1.000
_cell.length_b   1.000
_cell.length_c   1.000
_cell.angle_alpha   90.00
_cell.angle_beta   90.00
_cell.angle_gamma   90.00
#
_symmetry.space_group_name_H-M   'P 1'
#
loop_
_entity.id
_entity.type
_entity.pdbx_description
1 polymer ?
#
loop_
_entity_poly.entity_id
_entity_poly.type
_entity_poly.pdbx_seq_one_letter_code
_entity_poly.pdbx_strand_id
1 'polypeptide(L)'
;HLIARLEQGEISPATAQNALSAVNRVMEIARGDRAVRLDPVREAGLPPRSGTATSDHAVPVSQRDTAVAAVSERVGALLSLQRSLGLRFEEAAKLDAQRALAQAERHGQIRIEDGTKGGLVRQVPCQSPAQHHALAQAAAQQEGRSLIPPSMSYKDFRTAAYSELRSAGIRSHGERHAYAQGRYETLVGAPAPVAAGIGHGADHHRFLAAQLGIEVAAARELDLQAREQVAAELGHGRIDVTNAYLG
;
A
#
# COMPACT_ATOMS: atom_id res chain seq x y z
N HIS A 1 -14.38 -0.15 28.38
CA HIS A 1 -13.33 -1.12 28.02
C HIS A 1 -12.40 -0.61 26.92
N LEU A 2 -12.91 -0.21 25.71
CA LEU A 2 -12.07 0.30 24.63
C LEU A 2 -11.33 1.60 25.03
N ILE A 3 -12.01 2.52 25.70
CA ILE A 3 -11.42 3.78 26.18
C ILE A 3 -10.29 3.50 27.18
N ALA A 4 -10.52 2.65 28.17
CA ALA A 4 -9.49 2.31 29.17
C ALA A 4 -8.23 1.71 28.51
N ARG A 5 -8.39 0.79 27.54
CA ARG A 5 -7.27 0.22 26.79
C ARG A 5 -6.52 1.23 25.94
N LEU A 6 -7.24 2.22 25.44
CA LEU A 6 -6.66 3.32 24.65
C LEU A 6 -5.86 4.27 25.55
N GLU A 7 -6.38 4.62 26.73
CA GLU A 7 -5.69 5.42 27.76
C GLU A 7 -4.44 4.73 28.29
N GLN A 8 -4.45 3.41 28.38
CA GLN A 8 -3.30 2.57 28.75
C GLN A 8 -2.29 2.38 27.60
N GLY A 9 -2.59 2.90 26.40
CA GLY A 9 -1.72 2.75 25.22
C GLY A 9 -1.69 1.34 24.63
N GLU A 10 -2.58 0.42 25.06
CA GLU A 10 -2.63 -0.95 24.57
C GLU A 10 -3.15 -1.06 23.13
N ILE A 11 -4.00 -0.12 22.72
CA ILE A 11 -4.57 -0.09 21.35
C ILE A 11 -4.52 1.33 20.80
N SER A 12 -4.40 1.44 19.47
CA SER A 12 -4.47 2.73 18.78
C SER A 12 -5.92 3.22 18.63
N PRO A 13 -6.15 4.54 18.41
CA PRO A 13 -7.47 5.08 18.06
C PRO A 13 -8.12 4.35 16.87
N ALA A 14 -7.35 4.00 15.85
CA ALA A 14 -7.84 3.25 14.70
C ALA A 14 -8.32 1.84 15.09
N THR A 15 -7.60 1.15 15.95
CA THR A 15 -8.00 -0.18 16.48
C THR A 15 -9.29 -0.09 17.28
N ALA A 16 -9.40 0.91 18.16
CA ALA A 16 -10.62 1.12 18.96
C ALA A 16 -11.85 1.41 18.07
N GLN A 17 -11.71 2.30 17.08
CA GLN A 17 -12.79 2.62 16.14
C GLN A 17 -13.18 1.43 15.25
N ASN A 18 -12.22 0.61 14.82
CA ASN A 18 -12.50 -0.61 14.07
C ASN A 18 -13.26 -1.64 14.92
N ALA A 19 -12.88 -1.80 16.19
CA ALA A 19 -13.60 -2.68 17.11
C ALA A 19 -15.05 -2.21 17.31
N LEU A 20 -15.26 -0.91 17.55
CA LEU A 20 -16.64 -0.36 17.64
C LEU A 20 -17.43 -0.54 16.35
N SER A 21 -16.78 -0.35 15.18
CA SER A 21 -17.44 -0.59 13.89
C SER A 21 -17.89 -2.03 13.72
N ALA A 22 -17.09 -3.00 14.21
CA ALA A 22 -17.49 -4.41 14.20
C ALA A 22 -18.68 -4.67 15.12
N VAL A 23 -18.68 -4.10 16.33
CA VAL A 23 -19.82 -4.18 17.27
C VAL A 23 -21.06 -3.56 16.65
N ASN A 24 -20.97 -2.35 16.10
CA ASN A 24 -22.09 -1.70 15.40
C ASN A 24 -22.65 -2.62 14.32
N ARG A 25 -21.81 -3.25 13.52
CA ARG A 25 -22.25 -4.15 12.46
C ARG A 25 -23.00 -5.38 12.97
N VAL A 26 -22.52 -5.99 14.04
CA VAL A 26 -23.17 -7.13 14.69
C VAL A 26 -24.55 -6.72 15.23
N MET A 27 -24.63 -5.58 15.90
CA MET A 27 -25.88 -5.06 16.46
C MET A 27 -26.89 -4.66 15.38
N GLU A 28 -26.45 -4.04 14.30
CA GLU A 28 -27.30 -3.74 13.12
C GLU A 28 -27.93 -5.02 12.56
N ILE A 29 -27.12 -6.09 12.40
CA ILE A 29 -27.61 -7.38 11.90
C ILE A 29 -28.58 -8.01 12.87
N ALA A 30 -28.30 -8.01 14.16
CA ALA A 30 -29.14 -8.63 15.19
C ALA A 30 -30.48 -7.93 15.34
N ARG A 31 -30.54 -6.61 15.15
CA ARG A 31 -31.82 -5.83 15.26
C ARG A 31 -32.53 -5.65 13.93
N GLY A 32 -31.82 -5.78 12.81
CA GLY A 32 -32.36 -5.48 11.49
C GLY A 32 -32.44 -3.99 11.14
N ASP A 33 -31.91 -3.11 12.01
CA ASP A 33 -31.89 -1.65 11.82
C ASP A 33 -30.56 -1.02 12.27
N ARG A 34 -30.41 0.29 12.04
CA ARG A 34 -29.22 1.07 12.41
C ARG A 34 -29.38 1.91 13.68
N ALA A 35 -30.50 1.79 14.40
CA ALA A 35 -30.80 2.65 15.54
C ALA A 35 -29.83 2.49 16.71
N VAL A 36 -29.15 1.37 16.80
CA VAL A 36 -28.13 1.09 17.84
C VAL A 36 -26.70 1.47 17.44
N ARG A 37 -26.53 2.01 16.24
CA ARG A 37 -25.20 2.41 15.79
C ARG A 37 -24.70 3.63 16.55
N LEU A 38 -23.55 3.51 17.17
CA LEU A 38 -22.85 4.60 17.84
C LEU A 38 -21.83 5.23 16.91
N ASP A 39 -21.83 6.57 16.84
CA ASP A 39 -20.72 7.30 16.22
C ASP A 39 -19.47 7.18 17.11
N PRO A 40 -18.32 6.76 16.53
CA PRO A 40 -17.13 6.49 17.34
C PRO A 40 -16.57 7.74 18.05
N VAL A 41 -16.70 8.91 17.46
CA VAL A 41 -16.12 10.14 18.03
C VAL A 41 -17.17 10.88 18.88
N ARG A 42 -18.36 11.11 18.33
CA ARG A 42 -19.37 11.96 18.97
C ARG A 42 -20.09 11.28 20.13
N GLU A 43 -20.39 9.98 20.00
CA GLU A 43 -21.19 9.24 20.97
C GLU A 43 -20.36 8.29 21.83
N ALA A 44 -19.35 7.64 21.26
CA ALA A 44 -18.49 6.72 22.01
C ALA A 44 -17.24 7.39 22.62
N GLY A 45 -16.99 8.68 22.36
CA GLY A 45 -15.88 9.44 22.95
C GLY A 45 -14.49 8.95 22.52
N LEU A 46 -14.39 8.20 21.40
CA LEU A 46 -13.10 7.77 20.88
C LEU A 46 -12.40 8.92 20.14
N PRO A 47 -11.07 9.06 20.26
CA PRO A 47 -10.33 10.06 19.51
C PRO A 47 -10.53 9.91 18.00
N PRO A 48 -10.54 11.01 17.22
CA PRO A 48 -10.53 10.94 15.78
C PRO A 48 -9.27 10.22 15.27
N ARG A 49 -9.40 9.49 14.19
CA ARG A 49 -8.25 8.88 13.51
C ARG A 49 -7.86 9.70 12.28
N SER A 50 -6.58 9.92 12.09
CA SER A 50 -6.05 10.41 10.83
C SER A 50 -5.78 9.23 9.90
N GLY A 51 -6.13 9.38 8.61
CA GLY A 51 -5.66 8.49 7.55
C GLY A 51 -4.29 8.89 7.00
N THR A 52 -3.71 9.98 7.50
CA THR A 52 -2.43 10.54 7.05
C THR A 52 -1.29 9.90 7.84
N ALA A 53 -0.30 9.37 7.14
CA ALA A 53 0.91 8.84 7.78
C ALA A 53 1.72 9.99 8.40
N THR A 54 2.19 9.77 9.62
CA THR A 54 3.08 10.68 10.36
C THR A 54 4.48 10.09 10.55
N SER A 55 4.67 8.85 10.14
CA SER A 55 5.95 8.14 10.14
C SER A 55 6.14 7.39 8.84
N ASP A 56 7.38 7.28 8.38
CA ASP A 56 7.70 6.51 7.20
C ASP A 56 7.59 5.01 7.46
N HIS A 57 6.86 4.31 6.60
CA HIS A 57 6.69 2.87 6.63
C HIS A 57 7.29 2.17 5.40
N ALA A 58 7.98 2.93 4.53
CA ALA A 58 8.70 2.35 3.40
C ALA A 58 9.88 1.50 3.90
N VAL A 59 10.06 0.34 3.29
CA VAL A 59 11.21 -0.50 3.59
C VAL A 59 12.46 0.11 2.97
N PRO A 60 13.52 0.40 3.75
CA PRO A 60 14.80 0.85 3.20
C PRO A 60 15.42 -0.19 2.25
N VAL A 61 16.16 0.27 1.23
CA VAL A 61 16.78 -0.61 0.23
C VAL A 61 17.67 -1.66 0.89
N SER A 62 18.53 -1.26 1.83
CA SER A 62 19.44 -2.17 2.55
C SER A 62 18.71 -3.27 3.33
N GLN A 63 17.61 -2.92 4.00
CA GLN A 63 16.77 -3.89 4.71
C GLN A 63 16.09 -4.86 3.74
N ARG A 64 15.59 -4.35 2.62
CA ARG A 64 15.01 -5.16 1.55
C ARG A 64 16.02 -6.16 0.98
N ASP A 65 17.22 -5.71 0.63
CA ASP A 65 18.25 -6.56 0.02
C ASP A 65 18.66 -7.69 0.97
N THR A 66 18.81 -7.38 2.26
CA THR A 66 19.04 -8.39 3.30
C THR A 66 17.90 -9.38 3.38
N ALA A 67 16.65 -8.91 3.35
CA ALA A 67 15.47 -9.77 3.44
C ALA A 67 15.32 -10.65 2.20
N VAL A 68 15.53 -10.11 1.00
CA VAL A 68 15.45 -10.87 -0.26
C VAL A 68 16.50 -11.99 -0.29
N ALA A 69 17.69 -11.77 0.25
CA ALA A 69 18.70 -12.81 0.37
C ALA A 69 18.36 -13.92 1.40
N ALA A 70 17.43 -13.64 2.33
CA ALA A 70 17.04 -14.54 3.42
C ALA A 70 15.72 -15.30 3.18
N VAL A 71 14.98 -14.99 2.11
CA VAL A 71 13.71 -15.65 1.76
C VAL A 71 13.86 -16.50 0.50
N SER A 72 12.87 -17.34 0.22
CA SER A 72 12.83 -18.09 -1.04
C SER A 72 12.77 -17.15 -2.24
N GLU A 73 13.30 -17.59 -3.39
CA GLU A 73 13.26 -16.82 -4.66
C GLU A 73 11.85 -16.39 -5.02
N ARG A 74 10.86 -17.21 -4.76
CA ARG A 74 9.44 -16.94 -4.99
C ARG A 74 8.91 -15.80 -4.12
N VAL A 75 9.27 -15.76 -2.84
CA VAL A 75 8.91 -14.67 -1.93
C VAL A 75 9.71 -13.40 -2.26
N GLY A 76 10.97 -13.54 -2.67
CA GLY A 76 11.78 -12.43 -3.18
C GLY A 76 11.18 -11.78 -4.43
N ALA A 77 10.68 -12.61 -5.39
CA ALA A 77 9.97 -12.12 -6.57
C ALA A 77 8.68 -11.39 -6.20
N LEU A 78 7.93 -11.89 -5.21
CA LEU A 78 6.72 -11.22 -4.70
C LEU A 78 7.06 -9.83 -4.13
N LEU A 79 8.11 -9.69 -3.30
CA LEU A 79 8.58 -8.40 -2.79
C LEU A 79 8.99 -7.45 -3.93
N SER A 80 9.66 -7.99 -4.96
CA SER A 80 10.07 -7.22 -6.14
C SER A 80 8.87 -6.68 -6.91
N LEU A 81 7.80 -7.47 -7.10
CA LEU A 81 6.56 -7.01 -7.69
C LEU A 81 5.89 -5.90 -6.85
N GLN A 82 5.86 -6.06 -5.52
CA GLN A 82 5.26 -5.05 -4.64
C GLN A 82 6.02 -3.72 -4.72
N ARG A 83 7.36 -3.75 -4.72
CA ARG A 83 8.19 -2.56 -4.80
C ARG A 83 8.16 -1.88 -6.15
N SER A 84 8.19 -2.65 -7.23
CA SER A 84 8.30 -2.10 -8.58
C SER A 84 6.96 -1.69 -9.20
N LEU A 85 5.86 -2.28 -8.75
CA LEU A 85 4.52 -2.12 -9.34
C LEU A 85 3.46 -1.70 -8.31
N GLY A 86 3.83 -1.51 -7.06
CA GLY A 86 2.92 -1.09 -6.00
C GLY A 86 1.82 -2.10 -5.67
N LEU A 87 2.03 -3.39 -5.93
CA LEU A 87 1.01 -4.42 -5.74
C LEU A 87 0.76 -4.72 -4.26
N ARG A 88 -0.49 -5.05 -3.92
CA ARG A 88 -0.79 -5.69 -2.63
C ARG A 88 -0.23 -7.11 -2.62
N PHE A 89 -0.04 -7.69 -1.43
CA PHE A 89 0.44 -9.07 -1.30
C PHE A 89 -0.38 -10.06 -2.14
N GLU A 90 -1.70 -9.99 -2.04
CA GLU A 90 -2.60 -10.89 -2.77
C GLU A 90 -2.55 -10.67 -4.29
N GLU A 91 -2.48 -9.42 -4.72
CA GLU A 91 -2.32 -9.06 -6.13
C GLU A 91 -1.01 -9.61 -6.69
N ALA A 92 0.12 -9.42 -5.98
CA ALA A 92 1.43 -9.94 -6.38
C ALA A 92 1.46 -11.48 -6.39
N ALA A 93 0.84 -12.13 -5.39
CA ALA A 93 0.76 -13.57 -5.31
C ALA A 93 -0.06 -14.19 -6.44
N LYS A 94 -1.16 -13.54 -6.85
CA LYS A 94 -2.12 -14.03 -7.87
C LYS A 94 -1.82 -13.57 -9.30
N LEU A 95 -0.87 -12.63 -9.47
CA LEU A 95 -0.51 -12.10 -10.78
C LEU A 95 -0.03 -13.23 -11.71
N ASP A 96 -0.61 -13.29 -12.90
CA ASP A 96 -0.01 -14.03 -14.02
C ASP A 96 1.15 -13.20 -14.59
N ALA A 97 2.35 -13.46 -14.08
CA ALA A 97 3.53 -12.66 -14.36
C ALA A 97 4.01 -12.82 -15.81
N GLN A 98 3.82 -13.99 -16.42
CA GLN A 98 4.14 -14.22 -17.83
C GLN A 98 3.24 -13.37 -18.73
N ARG A 99 1.93 -13.37 -18.47
CA ARG A 99 0.97 -12.52 -19.18
C ARG A 99 1.24 -11.03 -18.94
N ALA A 100 1.54 -10.66 -17.71
CA ALA A 100 1.84 -9.27 -17.33
C ALA A 100 3.11 -8.76 -18.01
N LEU A 101 4.16 -9.58 -18.11
CA LEU A 101 5.40 -9.24 -18.83
C LEU A 101 5.11 -8.96 -20.31
N ALA A 102 4.35 -9.85 -20.97
CA ALA A 102 3.95 -9.64 -22.36
C ALA A 102 3.06 -8.41 -22.57
N GLN A 103 2.23 -8.03 -21.58
CA GLN A 103 1.46 -6.79 -21.62
C GLN A 103 2.38 -5.56 -21.48
N ALA A 104 3.34 -5.61 -20.56
CA ALA A 104 4.31 -4.53 -20.34
C ALA A 104 5.13 -4.26 -21.61
N GLU A 105 5.62 -5.29 -22.26
CA GLU A 105 6.40 -5.19 -23.51
C GLU A 105 5.59 -4.58 -24.67
N ARG A 106 4.30 -4.92 -24.76
CA ARG A 106 3.45 -4.45 -25.89
C ARG A 106 2.85 -3.07 -25.64
N HIS A 107 2.51 -2.75 -24.40
CA HIS A 107 1.65 -1.60 -24.08
C HIS A 107 2.28 -0.63 -23.07
N GLY A 108 3.45 -0.93 -22.49
CA GLY A 108 4.07 -0.12 -21.45
C GLY A 108 3.28 -0.06 -20.15
N GLN A 109 2.33 -0.98 -19.95
CA GLN A 109 1.49 -1.05 -18.77
C GLN A 109 0.93 -2.46 -18.57
N ILE A 110 0.55 -2.78 -17.33
CA ILE A 110 -0.05 -4.05 -16.97
C ILE A 110 -1.44 -3.85 -16.35
N ARG A 111 -2.32 -4.82 -16.54
CA ARG A 111 -3.65 -4.85 -15.94
C ARG A 111 -3.64 -5.72 -14.68
N ILE A 112 -4.07 -5.14 -13.56
CA ILE A 112 -4.25 -5.83 -12.28
C ILE A 112 -5.74 -6.09 -12.06
N GLU A 113 -6.12 -7.36 -12.04
CA GLU A 113 -7.50 -7.81 -11.91
C GLU A 113 -7.68 -8.85 -10.79
N ASP A 114 -6.69 -9.72 -10.56
CA ASP A 114 -6.75 -10.77 -9.56
C ASP A 114 -6.26 -10.28 -8.18
N GLY A 115 -6.95 -10.68 -7.10
CA GLY A 115 -6.60 -10.32 -5.73
C GLY A 115 -6.87 -8.85 -5.36
N THR A 116 -7.57 -8.10 -6.20
CA THR A 116 -7.87 -6.70 -5.97
C THR A 116 -8.93 -6.53 -4.87
N LYS A 117 -8.72 -5.55 -3.99
CA LYS A 117 -9.69 -5.23 -2.94
C LYS A 117 -10.96 -4.66 -3.56
N GLY A 118 -12.09 -5.35 -3.34
CA GLY A 118 -13.38 -4.93 -3.88
C GLY A 118 -13.55 -5.15 -5.39
N GLY A 119 -12.69 -5.96 -6.03
CA GLY A 119 -12.78 -6.26 -7.47
C GLY A 119 -12.36 -5.09 -8.38
N LEU A 120 -11.73 -4.06 -7.85
CA LEU A 120 -11.34 -2.87 -8.62
C LEU A 120 -10.16 -3.17 -9.52
N VAL A 121 -10.44 -3.30 -10.82
CA VAL A 121 -9.42 -3.45 -11.86
C VAL A 121 -8.71 -2.11 -12.08
N ARG A 122 -7.38 -2.16 -12.29
CA ARG A 122 -6.60 -0.98 -12.64
C ARG A 122 -5.46 -1.32 -13.61
N GLN A 123 -4.91 -0.26 -14.18
CA GLN A 123 -3.69 -0.34 -14.96
C GLN A 123 -2.53 0.28 -14.16
N VAL A 124 -1.35 -0.34 -14.27
CA VAL A 124 -0.13 0.16 -13.66
C VAL A 124 0.90 0.35 -14.77
N PRO A 125 1.49 1.56 -14.90
CA PRO A 125 2.57 1.79 -15.85
C PRO A 125 3.75 0.85 -15.58
N CYS A 126 4.31 0.28 -16.64
CA CYS A 126 5.48 -0.59 -16.60
C CYS A 126 6.45 -0.17 -17.70
N GLN A 127 7.29 0.82 -17.40
CA GLN A 127 8.15 1.48 -18.37
C GLN A 127 9.63 1.47 -17.97
N SER A 128 9.92 1.11 -16.70
CA SER A 128 11.30 1.07 -16.22
C SER A 128 11.92 -0.33 -16.33
N PRO A 129 13.25 -0.43 -16.53
CA PRO A 129 13.96 -1.72 -16.50
C PRO A 129 13.72 -2.51 -15.21
N ALA A 130 13.62 -1.84 -14.06
CA ALA A 130 13.37 -2.48 -12.78
C ALA A 130 11.99 -3.16 -12.71
N GLN A 131 10.96 -2.56 -13.32
CA GLN A 131 9.63 -3.14 -13.42
C GLN A 131 9.60 -4.39 -14.31
N HIS A 132 10.23 -4.33 -15.48
CA HIS A 132 10.37 -5.48 -16.38
C HIS A 132 11.16 -6.61 -15.71
N HIS A 133 12.25 -6.28 -15.02
CA HIS A 133 13.04 -7.26 -14.27
C HIS A 133 12.21 -7.96 -13.18
N ALA A 134 11.42 -7.21 -12.41
CA ALA A 134 10.55 -7.78 -11.38
C ALA A 134 9.49 -8.73 -11.98
N LEU A 135 8.91 -8.39 -13.14
CA LEU A 135 7.99 -9.25 -13.85
C LEU A 135 8.69 -10.51 -14.39
N ALA A 136 9.88 -10.38 -14.96
CA ALA A 136 10.67 -11.51 -15.46
C ALA A 136 11.08 -12.46 -14.33
N GLN A 137 11.51 -11.94 -13.19
CA GLN A 137 11.80 -12.75 -12.00
C GLN A 137 10.56 -13.53 -11.52
N ALA A 138 9.40 -12.87 -11.46
CA ALA A 138 8.16 -13.52 -11.06
C ALA A 138 7.70 -14.56 -12.09
N ALA A 139 7.84 -14.28 -13.39
CA ALA A 139 7.52 -15.22 -14.47
C ALA A 139 8.40 -16.48 -14.42
N ALA A 140 9.68 -16.34 -14.05
CA ALA A 140 10.59 -17.48 -13.87
C ALA A 140 10.22 -18.37 -12.67
N GLN A 141 9.56 -17.81 -11.64
CA GLN A 141 9.10 -18.55 -10.46
C GLN A 141 7.67 -19.11 -10.61
N GLN A 142 7.00 -18.80 -11.71
CA GLN A 142 5.61 -19.18 -11.96
C GLN A 142 5.53 -20.60 -12.54
N GLU A 143 4.87 -21.51 -11.81
CA GLU A 143 4.64 -22.89 -12.26
C GLU A 143 3.26 -23.11 -12.89
N GLY A 144 2.36 -22.17 -12.78
CA GLY A 144 1.00 -22.19 -13.31
C GLY A 144 0.61 -20.80 -13.78
N ARG A 145 -0.48 -20.27 -13.23
CA ARG A 145 -1.00 -18.93 -13.59
C ARG A 145 -0.65 -17.85 -12.56
N SER A 146 0.20 -18.14 -11.58
CA SER A 146 0.54 -17.21 -10.50
C SER A 146 1.80 -17.65 -9.76
N LEU A 147 2.27 -16.85 -8.80
CA LEU A 147 3.34 -17.24 -7.88
C LEU A 147 2.89 -18.30 -6.86
N ILE A 148 1.60 -18.59 -6.75
CA ILE A 148 1.10 -19.63 -5.86
C ILE A 148 1.40 -20.99 -6.50
N PRO A 149 2.16 -21.88 -5.83
CA PRO A 149 2.40 -23.23 -6.35
C PRO A 149 1.08 -23.97 -6.60
N PRO A 150 0.96 -24.77 -7.67
CA PRO A 150 -0.27 -25.52 -7.96
C PRO A 150 -0.72 -26.46 -6.83
N SER A 151 0.22 -26.92 -6.01
CA SER A 151 -0.03 -27.77 -4.84
C SER A 151 -0.54 -27.04 -3.61
N MET A 152 -0.60 -25.71 -3.62
CA MET A 152 -0.97 -24.89 -2.47
C MET A 152 -2.25 -24.09 -2.72
N SER A 153 -3.06 -23.92 -1.66
CA SER A 153 -4.07 -22.88 -1.64
C SER A 153 -3.42 -21.49 -1.41
N TYR A 154 -4.11 -20.42 -1.81
CA TYR A 154 -3.65 -19.04 -1.48
C TYR A 154 -3.44 -18.84 0.03
N LYS A 155 -4.30 -19.45 0.86
CA LYS A 155 -4.19 -19.36 2.32
C LYS A 155 -2.88 -19.97 2.82
N ASP A 156 -2.54 -21.16 2.32
CA ASP A 156 -1.33 -21.87 2.74
C ASP A 156 -0.07 -21.15 2.24
N PHE A 157 -0.06 -20.74 0.97
CA PHE A 157 1.02 -19.92 0.41
C PHE A 157 1.23 -18.64 1.21
N ARG A 158 0.14 -17.91 1.52
CA ARG A 158 0.21 -16.69 2.34
C ARG A 158 0.82 -16.97 3.71
N THR A 159 0.40 -18.04 4.37
CA THR A 159 0.91 -18.41 5.69
C THR A 159 2.40 -18.71 5.65
N ALA A 160 2.86 -19.50 4.67
CA ALA A 160 4.26 -19.82 4.46
C ALA A 160 5.10 -18.56 4.16
N ALA A 161 4.67 -17.76 3.21
CA ALA A 161 5.37 -16.53 2.82
C ALA A 161 5.48 -15.52 3.98
N TYR A 162 4.40 -15.34 4.77
CA TYR A 162 4.46 -14.47 5.95
C TYR A 162 5.36 -15.03 7.07
N SER A 163 5.55 -16.35 7.13
CA SER A 163 6.54 -16.96 8.04
C SER A 163 7.97 -16.59 7.62
N GLU A 164 8.30 -16.74 6.32
CA GLU A 164 9.61 -16.34 5.78
C GLU A 164 9.87 -14.85 6.01
N LEU A 165 8.91 -13.98 5.66
CA LEU A 165 9.02 -12.54 5.82
C LEU A 165 9.23 -12.11 7.27
N ARG A 166 8.57 -12.78 8.21
CA ARG A 166 8.74 -12.54 9.65
C ARG A 166 10.14 -12.93 10.10
N SER A 167 10.63 -14.08 9.67
CA SER A 167 11.99 -14.54 9.98
C SER A 167 13.05 -13.62 9.39
N ALA A 168 12.80 -13.03 8.22
CA ALA A 168 13.65 -12.03 7.58
C ALA A 168 13.50 -10.60 8.15
N GLY A 169 12.64 -10.40 9.15
CA GLY A 169 12.42 -9.10 9.80
C GLY A 169 11.78 -8.03 8.92
N ILE A 170 11.04 -8.42 7.86
CA ILE A 170 10.44 -7.48 6.92
C ILE A 170 8.91 -7.56 6.91
N ARG A 171 8.26 -6.41 6.73
CA ARG A 171 6.82 -6.30 6.48
C ARG A 171 6.60 -5.99 5.00
N SER A 172 6.04 -6.93 4.25
CA SER A 172 5.89 -6.80 2.81
C SER A 172 5.10 -5.55 2.36
N HIS A 173 4.16 -5.08 3.17
CA HIS A 173 3.39 -3.86 2.84
C HIS A 173 4.26 -2.60 2.77
N GLY A 174 5.40 -2.57 3.44
CA GLY A 174 6.39 -1.49 3.34
C GLY A 174 7.01 -1.35 1.94
N GLU A 175 7.03 -2.42 1.14
CA GLU A 175 7.43 -2.35 -0.27
C GLU A 175 6.47 -1.51 -1.10
N ARG A 176 5.17 -1.61 -0.81
CA ARG A 176 4.16 -0.77 -1.47
C ARG A 176 4.21 0.69 -1.01
N HIS A 177 4.61 0.97 0.26
CA HIS A 177 4.93 2.33 0.70
C HIS A 177 6.12 2.89 -0.08
N ALA A 178 7.19 2.10 -0.23
CA ALA A 178 8.36 2.50 -1.01
C ALA A 178 8.02 2.78 -2.49
N TYR A 179 7.15 1.98 -3.10
CA TYR A 179 6.62 2.27 -4.45
C TYR A 179 5.92 3.62 -4.50
N ALA A 180 4.96 3.85 -3.59
CA ALA A 180 4.18 5.08 -3.58
C ALA A 180 5.05 6.32 -3.46
N GLN A 181 6.02 6.30 -2.54
CA GLN A 181 6.94 7.41 -2.31
C GLN A 181 7.90 7.62 -3.49
N GLY A 182 8.52 6.56 -4.01
CA GLY A 182 9.40 6.65 -5.17
C GLY A 182 8.66 7.10 -6.44
N ARG A 183 7.42 6.66 -6.61
CA ARG A 183 6.58 7.10 -7.72
C ARG A 183 6.20 8.57 -7.61
N TYR A 184 5.81 9.01 -6.40
CA TYR A 184 5.55 10.41 -6.11
C TYR A 184 6.79 11.27 -6.41
N GLU A 185 7.96 10.89 -5.92
CA GLU A 185 9.22 11.60 -6.15
C GLU A 185 9.56 11.69 -7.64
N THR A 186 9.31 10.62 -8.40
CA THR A 186 9.49 10.63 -9.87
C THR A 186 8.58 11.63 -10.56
N LEU A 187 7.34 11.79 -10.08
CA LEU A 187 6.35 12.71 -10.68
C LEU A 187 6.58 14.17 -10.30
N VAL A 188 7.02 14.41 -9.07
CA VAL A 188 7.17 15.77 -8.50
C VAL A 188 8.60 16.29 -8.62
N GLY A 189 9.60 15.41 -8.58
CA GLY A 189 11.02 15.79 -8.50
C GLY A 189 11.48 16.11 -7.07
N ALA A 190 10.66 15.81 -6.06
CA ALA A 190 10.96 16.02 -4.64
C ALA A 190 10.25 14.96 -3.77
N PRO A 191 10.77 14.65 -2.58
CA PRO A 191 10.22 13.60 -1.73
C PRO A 191 8.80 13.93 -1.21
N ALA A 192 8.03 12.87 -0.97
CA ALA A 192 6.72 12.97 -0.31
C ALA A 192 6.85 13.50 1.14
N PRO A 193 5.79 14.07 1.73
CA PRO A 193 5.84 14.65 3.08
C PRO A 193 6.45 13.72 4.12
N VAL A 194 5.99 12.48 4.19
CA VAL A 194 6.46 11.50 5.19
C VAL A 194 7.94 11.14 5.00
N ALA A 195 8.41 11.07 3.76
CA ALA A 195 9.82 10.80 3.45
C ALA A 195 10.72 12.03 3.73
N ALA A 196 10.18 13.23 3.55
CA ALA A 196 10.84 14.49 3.89
C ALA A 196 10.80 14.83 5.39
N GLY A 197 10.03 14.10 6.20
CA GLY A 197 9.81 14.41 7.61
C GLY A 197 9.01 15.70 7.84
N ILE A 198 8.16 16.08 6.89
CA ILE A 198 7.40 17.33 6.88
C ILE A 198 5.91 17.03 7.03
N GLY A 199 5.18 17.90 7.74
CA GLY A 199 3.72 17.77 7.87
C GLY A 199 3.00 17.90 6.53
N HIS A 200 1.96 17.09 6.34
CA HIS A 200 1.08 17.16 5.17
C HIS A 200 0.43 18.55 5.00
N GLY A 201 0.27 18.99 3.77
CA GLY A 201 -0.44 20.22 3.43
C GLY A 201 0.46 21.43 3.25
N ALA A 202 0.13 22.56 3.89
CA ALA A 202 0.77 23.84 3.61
C ALA A 202 2.30 23.87 3.81
N ASP A 203 2.79 23.14 4.81
CA ASP A 203 4.24 23.06 5.08
C ASP A 203 4.95 22.34 3.96
N HIS A 204 4.37 21.23 3.48
CA HIS A 204 4.93 20.49 2.36
C HIS A 204 4.86 21.28 1.05
N HIS A 205 3.77 22.00 0.79
CA HIS A 205 3.68 22.85 -0.42
C HIS A 205 4.74 23.96 -0.43
N ARG A 206 5.04 24.55 0.73
CA ARG A 206 6.16 25.52 0.85
C ARG A 206 7.52 24.88 0.63
N PHE A 207 7.71 23.68 1.16
CA PHE A 207 8.92 22.89 0.92
C PHE A 207 9.10 22.57 -0.59
N LEU A 208 8.06 22.09 -1.26
CA LEU A 208 8.11 21.84 -2.70
C LEU A 208 8.42 23.09 -3.51
N ALA A 209 7.75 24.21 -3.19
CA ALA A 209 7.97 25.48 -3.85
C ALA A 209 9.45 25.93 -3.77
N ALA A 210 10.04 25.79 -2.57
CA ALA A 210 11.46 26.13 -2.36
C ALA A 210 12.41 25.15 -3.07
N GLN A 211 12.13 23.84 -3.04
CA GLN A 211 12.98 22.84 -3.68
C GLN A 211 12.98 22.93 -5.21
N LEU A 212 11.83 23.25 -5.79
CA LEU A 212 11.64 23.26 -7.23
C LEU A 212 11.77 24.66 -7.87
N GLY A 213 11.88 25.70 -7.05
CA GLY A 213 11.95 27.09 -7.53
C GLY A 213 10.66 27.56 -8.21
N ILE A 214 9.48 27.11 -7.71
CA ILE A 214 8.16 27.43 -8.28
C ILE A 214 7.28 28.13 -7.22
N GLU A 215 6.17 28.71 -7.67
CA GLU A 215 5.17 29.30 -6.78
C GLU A 215 4.46 28.23 -5.93
N VAL A 216 4.07 28.59 -4.70
CA VAL A 216 3.37 27.68 -3.76
C VAL A 216 2.07 27.14 -4.38
N ALA A 217 1.36 27.95 -5.17
CA ALA A 217 0.15 27.52 -5.85
C ALA A 217 0.44 26.42 -6.90
N ALA A 218 1.52 26.57 -7.67
CA ALA A 218 1.97 25.54 -8.61
C ALA A 218 2.45 24.26 -7.91
N ALA A 219 3.15 24.40 -6.79
CA ALA A 219 3.59 23.27 -5.97
C ALA A 219 2.39 22.47 -5.42
N ARG A 220 1.33 23.15 -4.98
CA ARG A 220 0.08 22.52 -4.54
C ARG A 220 -0.60 21.73 -5.65
N GLU A 221 -0.67 22.29 -6.84
CA GLU A 221 -1.28 21.63 -8.01
C GLU A 221 -0.48 20.40 -8.41
N LEU A 222 0.85 20.52 -8.43
CA LEU A 222 1.75 19.41 -8.74
C LEU A 222 1.62 18.26 -7.70
N ASP A 223 1.56 18.58 -6.41
CA ASP A 223 1.31 17.60 -5.32
C ASP A 223 -0.03 16.88 -5.53
N LEU A 224 -1.08 17.62 -5.86
CA LEU A 224 -2.41 17.05 -6.08
C LEU A 224 -2.40 16.07 -7.26
N GLN A 225 -1.88 16.48 -8.42
CA GLN A 225 -1.79 15.64 -9.61
C GLN A 225 -0.97 14.37 -9.38
N ALA A 226 0.16 14.49 -8.68
CA ALA A 226 0.98 13.34 -8.34
C ALA A 226 0.25 12.36 -7.40
N ARG A 227 -0.48 12.87 -6.40
CA ARG A 227 -1.30 12.04 -5.50
C ARG A 227 -2.43 11.33 -6.24
N GLU A 228 -3.10 12.00 -7.17
CA GLU A 228 -4.14 11.40 -8.01
C GLU A 228 -3.59 10.24 -8.84
N GLN A 229 -2.45 10.45 -9.48
CA GLN A 229 -1.81 9.42 -10.29
C GLN A 229 -1.36 8.23 -9.43
N VAL A 230 -0.68 8.46 -8.31
CA VAL A 230 -0.29 7.39 -7.37
C VAL A 230 -1.51 6.67 -6.83
N ALA A 231 -2.60 7.38 -6.49
CA ALA A 231 -3.86 6.77 -6.04
C ALA A 231 -4.45 5.82 -7.10
N ALA A 232 -4.48 6.24 -8.37
CA ALA A 232 -4.96 5.42 -9.47
C ALA A 232 -4.10 4.15 -9.65
N GLU A 233 -2.77 4.29 -9.67
CA GLU A 233 -1.82 3.17 -9.79
C GLU A 233 -1.93 2.19 -8.62
N LEU A 234 -2.18 2.69 -7.41
CA LEU A 234 -2.41 1.87 -6.22
C LEU A 234 -3.83 1.27 -6.14
N GLY A 235 -4.75 1.69 -7.00
CA GLY A 235 -6.15 1.24 -6.96
C GLY A 235 -6.90 1.75 -5.73
N HIS A 236 -6.70 3.03 -5.41
CA HIS A 236 -7.48 3.73 -4.42
C HIS A 236 -8.67 4.42 -5.09
N GLY A 237 -9.88 4.18 -4.57
CA GLY A 237 -11.08 4.86 -5.07
C GLY A 237 -11.19 6.32 -4.64
N ARG A 238 -10.29 6.79 -3.76
CA ARG A 238 -10.25 8.15 -3.23
C ARG A 238 -8.80 8.55 -2.99
N ILE A 239 -8.48 9.80 -3.28
CA ILE A 239 -7.13 10.36 -3.16
C ILE A 239 -6.63 10.41 -1.71
N ASP A 240 -7.53 10.69 -0.75
CA ASP A 240 -7.18 10.79 0.67
C ASP A 240 -6.61 9.48 1.26
N VAL A 241 -6.94 8.33 0.67
CA VAL A 241 -6.35 7.04 1.05
C VAL A 241 -4.85 7.00 0.78
N THR A 242 -4.37 7.78 -0.20
CA THR A 242 -2.95 7.86 -0.55
C THR A 242 -2.12 8.55 0.52
N ASN A 243 -2.76 9.39 1.36
CA ASN A 243 -2.10 10.02 2.51
C ASN A 243 -1.56 9.01 3.54
N ALA A 244 -2.10 7.79 3.56
CA ALA A 244 -1.56 6.69 4.39
C ALA A 244 -0.15 6.22 3.93
N TYR A 245 0.26 6.57 2.72
CA TYR A 245 1.54 6.19 2.11
C TYR A 245 2.51 7.37 1.99
N LEU A 246 1.97 8.55 1.72
CA LEU A 246 2.76 9.74 1.37
C LEU A 246 2.88 10.74 2.54
N GLY A 247 1.99 10.64 3.52
CA GLY A 247 1.83 11.64 4.56
C GLY A 247 0.91 12.75 4.15
#